data_1464ba5a9f902f0a106c4b96d63e51f5
#
_entry.id   1464ba5a9f902f0a106c4b96d63e51f5
#
_cell.length_a   1.000
_cell.length_b   1.000
_cell.length_c   1.000
_cell.angle_alpha   90.00
_cell.angle_beta   90.00
_cell.angle_gamma   90.00
#
_symmetry.space_group_name_H-M   'P 1'
#
loop_
_entity.id
_entity.type
_entity.pdbx_description
1 polymer ?
#
loop_
_entity_poly.entity_id
_entity_poly.type
_entity_poly.pdbx_seq_one_letter_code
_entity_poly.pdbx_strand_id
1 'polypeptide(L)'
;MNLPCIVGWAHSRFGKLDSLDLEAMIRDVALPAIASAGLEPGDIDGVFVGHFNAGFARQDFTASLVGLAIPELRHTPAVRMENACATGSAAIWAALDALGSGRIKRALVVGLEKMKIGRAHV
;
A
#
# COMPACT_ATOMS: atom_id res chain seq x y z
N MET A 1 22.42 -12.67 8.72
CA MET A 1 21.41 -11.94 7.92
C MET A 1 20.03 -12.31 8.41
N ASN A 2 19.24 -11.32 8.78
CA ASN A 2 17.86 -11.57 9.20
C ASN A 2 16.96 -11.65 7.97
N LEU A 3 16.14 -12.67 7.94
CA LEU A 3 15.16 -12.83 6.87
C LEU A 3 13.89 -12.02 7.20
N PRO A 4 13.39 -11.23 6.26
CA PRO A 4 12.11 -10.56 6.44
C PRO A 4 10.97 -11.54 6.58
N CYS A 5 10.00 -11.19 7.43
CA CYS A 5 8.82 -12.01 7.67
C CYS A 5 7.55 -11.18 7.48
N ILE A 6 6.51 -11.80 6.98
CA ILE A 6 5.18 -11.20 6.97
C ILE A 6 4.56 -11.46 8.33
N VAL A 7 4.28 -10.39 9.07
CA VAL A 7 3.80 -10.49 10.46
C VAL A 7 2.36 -10.01 10.63
N GLY A 8 1.79 -9.44 9.61
CA GLY A 8 0.39 -9.01 9.64
C GLY A 8 -0.14 -8.80 8.23
N TRP A 9 -1.44 -8.92 8.08
CA TRP A 9 -2.10 -8.70 6.80
C TRP A 9 -3.57 -8.37 6.99
N ALA A 10 -4.14 -7.75 5.97
CA ALA A 10 -5.57 -7.53 5.87
C ALA A 10 -5.96 -7.42 4.39
N HIS A 11 -7.22 -7.54 4.13
CA HIS A 11 -7.74 -7.55 2.78
C HIS A 11 -9.15 -6.98 2.76
N SER A 12 -9.46 -6.15 1.78
CA SER A 12 -10.84 -5.70 1.56
C SER A 12 -11.62 -6.78 0.81
N ARG A 13 -12.94 -6.68 0.81
CA ARG A 13 -13.73 -7.51 -0.09
C ARG A 13 -13.40 -7.14 -1.53
N PHE A 14 -13.43 -8.11 -2.42
CA PHE A 14 -13.40 -7.85 -3.85
C PHE A 14 -14.74 -7.30 -4.31
N GLY A 15 -14.69 -6.36 -5.22
CA GLY A 15 -15.88 -5.83 -5.81
C GLY A 15 -15.74 -4.37 -6.20
N LYS A 16 -16.87 -3.80 -6.62
CA LYS A 16 -16.96 -2.43 -7.04
C LYS A 16 -17.13 -1.54 -5.80
N LEU A 17 -16.07 -0.89 -5.39
CA LEU A 17 -16.04 -0.08 -4.17
C LEU A 17 -16.22 1.41 -4.52
N ASP A 18 -17.32 1.74 -5.20
CA ASP A 18 -17.56 3.08 -5.76
C ASP A 18 -17.68 4.16 -4.69
N SER A 19 -18.15 3.80 -3.51
CA SER A 19 -18.34 4.75 -2.41
C SER A 19 -17.05 5.13 -1.69
N LEU A 20 -15.95 4.43 -1.96
CA LEU A 20 -14.68 4.66 -1.29
C LEU A 20 -13.73 5.43 -2.20
N ASP A 21 -13.08 6.45 -1.64
CA ASP A 21 -11.92 7.06 -2.29
C ASP A 21 -10.65 6.26 -1.98
N LEU A 22 -9.53 6.65 -2.58
CA LEU A 22 -8.28 5.92 -2.39
C LEU A 22 -7.80 5.97 -0.95
N GLU A 23 -7.97 7.10 -0.27
CA GLU A 23 -7.56 7.23 1.13
C GLU A 23 -8.35 6.29 2.03
N ALA A 24 -9.67 6.18 1.80
CA ALA A 24 -10.50 5.25 2.55
C ALA A 24 -10.09 3.81 2.27
N MET A 25 -9.82 3.47 1.01
CA MET A 25 -9.34 2.13 0.65
C MET A 25 -8.03 1.79 1.34
N ILE A 26 -7.09 2.74 1.38
CA ILE A 26 -5.82 2.56 2.08
C ILE A 26 -6.05 2.33 3.56
N ARG A 27 -6.84 3.19 4.21
CA ARG A 27 -7.13 3.09 5.65
C ARG A 27 -7.76 1.75 6.00
N ASP A 28 -8.72 1.32 5.19
CA ASP A 28 -9.52 0.12 5.47
C ASP A 28 -8.71 -1.18 5.45
N VAL A 29 -7.55 -1.18 4.81
CA VAL A 29 -6.67 -2.36 4.79
C VAL A 29 -5.38 -2.16 5.58
N ALA A 30 -4.82 -0.96 5.56
CA ALA A 30 -3.54 -0.70 6.23
C ALA A 30 -3.67 -0.73 7.75
N LEU A 31 -4.68 -0.09 8.32
CA LEU A 31 -4.86 -0.08 9.77
C LEU A 31 -5.10 -1.46 10.34
N PRO A 32 -6.00 -2.30 9.79
CA PRO A 32 -6.15 -3.67 10.27
C PRO A 32 -4.89 -4.52 10.09
N ALA A 33 -4.15 -4.33 8.99
CA ALA A 33 -2.91 -5.08 8.77
C ALA A 33 -1.86 -4.74 9.83
N ILE A 34 -1.68 -3.45 10.13
CA ILE A 34 -0.76 -3.00 11.17
C ILE A 34 -1.19 -3.55 12.53
N ALA A 35 -2.47 -3.48 12.85
CA ALA A 35 -3.01 -3.98 14.10
C ALA A 35 -2.82 -5.50 14.23
N SER A 36 -3.00 -6.25 13.13
CA SER A 36 -2.81 -7.71 13.16
C SER A 36 -1.37 -8.11 13.44
N ALA A 37 -0.42 -7.23 13.15
CA ALA A 37 1.00 -7.43 13.48
C ALA A 37 1.33 -7.05 14.93
N GLY A 38 0.37 -6.54 15.70
CA GLY A 38 0.61 -6.03 17.04
C GLY A 38 1.38 -4.71 17.06
N LEU A 39 1.30 -3.95 15.98
CA LEU A 39 2.03 -2.68 15.83
C LEU A 39 1.08 -1.49 15.80
N GLU A 40 1.65 -0.32 16.03
CA GLU A 40 0.99 0.96 15.82
C GLU A 40 1.48 1.57 14.50
N PRO A 41 0.69 2.46 13.86
CA PRO A 41 1.12 3.09 12.60
C PRO A 41 2.48 3.79 12.70
N GLY A 42 2.79 4.43 13.83
CA GLY A 42 4.07 5.09 14.03
C GLY A 42 5.27 4.15 14.07
N ASP A 43 5.05 2.84 14.16
CA ASP A 43 6.13 1.85 14.15
C ASP A 43 6.63 1.55 12.73
N ILE A 44 5.94 2.01 11.70
CA ILE A 44 6.28 1.73 10.31
C ILE A 44 7.37 2.69 9.83
N ASP A 45 8.44 2.14 9.28
CA ASP A 45 9.62 2.88 8.84
C ASP A 45 9.61 3.18 7.34
N GLY A 46 8.86 2.44 6.56
CA GLY A 46 8.78 2.62 5.11
C GLY A 46 7.48 2.09 4.55
N VAL A 47 6.96 2.76 3.54
CA VAL A 47 5.69 2.40 2.89
C VAL A 47 5.93 2.13 1.41
N PHE A 48 5.42 1.01 0.94
CA PHE A 48 5.54 0.57 -0.45
C PHE A 48 4.15 0.33 -1.01
N VAL A 49 3.76 1.15 -1.97
CA VAL A 49 2.41 1.12 -2.53
C VAL A 49 2.45 0.53 -3.94
N GLY A 50 1.73 -0.56 -4.13
CA GLY A 50 1.51 -1.13 -5.46
C GLY A 50 0.22 -0.57 -6.04
N HIS A 51 0.34 0.25 -7.09
CA HIS A 51 -0.80 0.83 -7.77
C HIS A 51 -0.50 0.90 -9.26
N PHE A 52 -1.21 0.10 -10.04
CA PHE A 52 -0.96 -0.01 -11.47
C PHE A 52 -1.49 1.21 -12.22
N ASN A 53 -2.78 1.49 -12.12
CA ASN A 53 -3.41 2.50 -12.94
C ASN A 53 -4.05 3.61 -12.08
N ALA A 54 -3.33 4.71 -11.96
CA ALA A 54 -3.79 5.88 -11.23
C ALA A 54 -4.76 6.75 -12.04
N GLY A 55 -4.92 6.48 -13.34
CA GLY A 55 -5.71 7.32 -14.25
C GLY A 55 -7.20 7.36 -13.97
N PHE A 56 -7.72 6.50 -13.12
CA PHE A 56 -9.13 6.50 -12.70
C PHE A 56 -9.37 7.31 -11.44
N ALA A 57 -8.34 7.92 -10.87
CA ALA A 57 -8.44 8.77 -9.70
C ALA A 57 -7.99 10.19 -10.06
N ARG A 58 -8.49 11.17 -9.31
CA ARG A 58 -8.11 12.56 -9.54
C ARG A 58 -6.65 12.83 -9.23
N GLN A 59 -6.10 12.06 -8.30
CA GLN A 59 -4.71 12.21 -7.87
C GLN A 59 -3.99 10.91 -8.09
N ASP A 60 -2.82 10.99 -8.66
CA ASP A 60 -2.02 9.83 -9.05
C ASP A 60 -0.73 9.67 -8.25
N PHE A 61 -0.51 10.48 -7.21
CA PHE A 61 0.62 10.31 -6.30
C PHE A 61 0.20 9.44 -5.10
N THR A 62 -0.15 8.21 -5.38
CA THR A 62 -0.78 7.30 -4.43
C THR A 62 0.07 7.02 -3.19
N ALA A 63 1.39 6.98 -3.34
CA ALA A 63 2.28 6.78 -2.20
C ALA A 63 2.09 7.86 -1.13
N SER A 64 1.97 9.11 -1.55
CA SER A 64 1.76 10.24 -0.64
C SER A 64 0.39 10.23 0.02
N LEU A 65 -0.60 9.60 -0.62
CA LEU A 65 -1.94 9.50 -0.04
C LEU A 65 -1.95 8.68 1.25
N VAL A 66 -0.99 7.79 1.44
CA VAL A 66 -0.89 7.01 2.67
C VAL A 66 -0.69 7.92 3.88
N GLY A 67 0.16 8.94 3.75
CA GLY A 67 0.37 9.91 4.82
C GLY A 67 -0.84 10.82 5.08
N LEU A 68 -1.69 11.01 4.07
CA LEU A 68 -2.97 11.73 4.25
C LEU A 68 -4.01 10.83 4.90
N ALA A 69 -4.07 9.56 4.50
CA ALA A 69 -5.02 8.60 5.04
C ALA A 69 -4.69 8.23 6.49
N ILE A 70 -3.42 8.13 6.81
CA ILE A 70 -2.91 7.73 8.15
C ILE A 70 -1.91 8.79 8.58
N PRO A 71 -2.34 9.84 9.31
CA PRO A 71 -1.48 10.97 9.64
C PRO A 71 -0.20 10.61 10.39
N GLU A 72 -0.18 9.52 11.13
CA GLU A 72 1.02 9.03 11.82
C GLU A 72 2.13 8.65 10.83
N LEU A 73 1.78 8.41 9.56
CA LEU A 73 2.74 8.06 8.50
C LEU A 73 3.15 9.24 7.63
N ARG A 74 2.74 10.47 7.97
CA ARG A 74 2.98 11.64 7.12
C ARG A 74 4.46 11.96 6.88
N HIS A 75 5.33 11.52 7.76
CA HIS A 75 6.79 11.72 7.63
C HIS A 75 7.54 10.43 7.31
N THR A 76 6.82 9.33 7.09
CA THR A 76 7.42 8.05 6.73
C THR A 76 7.64 8.00 5.22
N PRO A 77 8.85 7.64 4.78
CA PRO A 77 9.11 7.53 3.33
C PRO A 77 8.16 6.54 2.67
N ALA A 78 7.57 6.97 1.56
CA ALA A 78 6.62 6.16 0.81
C ALA A 78 6.96 6.21 -0.67
N VAL A 79 6.91 5.06 -1.34
CA VAL A 79 7.13 4.97 -2.78
C VAL A 79 6.03 4.15 -3.42
N ARG A 80 5.72 4.50 -4.66
CA ARG A 80 4.80 3.72 -5.49
C ARG A 80 5.59 2.84 -6.43
N MET A 81 5.16 1.58 -6.53
CA MET A 81 5.67 0.60 -7.49
C MET A 81 4.60 0.27 -8.51
N GLU A 82 5.02 -0.02 -9.71
CA GLU A 82 4.12 -0.45 -10.76
C GLU A 82 4.81 -1.49 -11.63
N ASN A 83 4.12 -2.57 -11.94
CA ASN A 83 4.59 -3.59 -12.88
C ASN A 83 3.36 -4.34 -13.42
N ALA A 84 2.43 -3.61 -13.99
CA ALA A 84 1.19 -4.16 -14.55
C ALA A 84 0.55 -5.17 -13.58
N CYS A 85 0.28 -6.39 -14.04
CA CYS A 85 -0.35 -7.42 -13.21
C CYS A 85 0.53 -7.89 -12.04
N ALA A 86 1.84 -7.63 -12.08
CA ALA A 86 2.78 -8.00 -11.03
C ALA A 86 3.08 -6.85 -10.06
N THR A 87 2.23 -5.82 -10.03
CA THR A 87 2.46 -4.60 -9.24
C THR A 87 2.56 -4.90 -7.73
N GLY A 88 1.69 -5.75 -7.19
CA GLY A 88 1.77 -6.12 -5.78
C GLY A 88 3.07 -6.85 -5.45
N SER A 89 3.50 -7.74 -6.32
CA SER A 89 4.78 -8.44 -6.16
C SER A 89 5.96 -7.46 -6.23
N ALA A 90 5.90 -6.48 -7.13
CA ALA A 90 6.94 -5.46 -7.23
C ALA A 90 7.05 -4.63 -5.94
N ALA A 91 5.92 -4.28 -5.33
CA ALA A 91 5.92 -3.55 -4.07
C ALA A 91 6.53 -4.39 -2.92
N ILE A 92 6.18 -5.67 -2.85
CA ILE A 92 6.77 -6.59 -1.86
C ILE A 92 8.29 -6.69 -2.09
N TRP A 93 8.71 -6.83 -3.34
CA TRP A 93 10.13 -6.96 -3.68
C TRP A 93 10.93 -5.72 -3.24
N ALA A 94 10.39 -4.53 -3.49
CA ALA A 94 11.02 -3.29 -3.05
C ALA A 94 11.13 -3.21 -1.52
N ALA A 95 10.10 -3.65 -0.81
CA ALA A 95 10.12 -3.71 0.65
C ALA A 95 11.19 -4.67 1.15
N LEU A 96 11.32 -5.86 0.52
CA LEU A 96 12.35 -6.83 0.87
C LEU A 96 13.76 -6.25 0.72
N ASP A 97 14.00 -5.52 -0.37
CA ASP A 97 15.30 -4.87 -0.59
C ASP A 97 15.61 -3.82 0.49
N ALA A 98 14.63 -3.01 0.85
CA ALA A 98 14.80 -2.00 1.88
C ALA A 98 15.05 -2.62 3.26
N LEU A 99 14.33 -3.69 3.61
CA LEU A 99 14.54 -4.44 4.83
C LEU A 99 15.91 -5.13 4.84
N GLY A 100 16.26 -5.76 3.71
CA GLY A 100 17.52 -6.47 3.57
C GLY A 100 18.74 -5.55 3.66
N SER A 101 18.62 -4.29 3.24
CA SER A 101 19.70 -3.30 3.36
C SER A 101 19.89 -2.79 4.80
N GLY A 102 18.96 -3.07 5.69
CA GLY A 102 18.99 -2.56 7.06
C GLY A 102 18.51 -1.11 7.20
N ARG A 103 18.12 -0.47 6.09
CA ARG A 103 17.66 0.92 6.13
C ARG A 103 16.35 1.10 6.89
N ILE A 104 15.48 0.10 6.83
CA ILE A 104 14.23 0.06 7.57
C ILE A 104 14.09 -1.29 8.29
N LYS A 105 13.27 -1.31 9.32
CA LYS A 105 12.99 -2.52 10.11
C LYS A 105 11.56 -3.00 9.94
N ARG A 106 10.63 -2.12 9.61
CA ARG A 106 9.20 -2.43 9.49
C ARG A 106 8.64 -1.76 8.26
N ALA A 107 8.19 -2.56 7.32
CA ALA A 107 7.61 -2.09 6.07
C ALA A 107 6.10 -2.33 6.06
N LEU A 108 5.37 -1.34 5.58
CA LEU A 108 3.97 -1.51 5.18
C LEU A 108 3.92 -1.62 3.66
N VAL A 109 3.33 -2.69 3.17
CA VAL A 109 3.08 -2.88 1.74
C VAL A 109 1.58 -2.82 1.51
N VAL A 110 1.14 -1.93 0.64
CA VAL A 110 -0.28 -1.75 0.31
C VAL A 110 -0.47 -1.92 -1.19
N GLY A 111 -1.33 -2.82 -1.58
CA GLY A 111 -1.78 -2.93 -2.97
C GLY A 111 -3.20 -2.37 -3.08
N LEU A 112 -3.42 -1.52 -4.06
CA LEU A 112 -4.77 -0.99 -4.31
C LEU A 112 -4.98 -0.73 -5.79
N GLU A 113 -6.23 -0.88 -6.21
CA GLU A 113 -6.68 -0.51 -7.54
C GLU A 113 -8.12 -0.03 -7.46
N LYS A 114 -8.43 1.03 -8.21
CA LYS A 114 -9.77 1.52 -8.41
C LYS A 114 -10.01 1.64 -9.90
N MET A 115 -10.32 0.52 -10.51
CA MET A 115 -10.51 0.43 -11.95
C MET A 115 -11.96 0.60 -12.33
N LYS A 116 -12.20 1.13 -13.50
CA LYS A 116 -13.54 1.07 -14.09
C LYS A 116 -13.85 -0.37 -14.44
N ILE A 117 -14.96 -0.85 -13.90
CA ILE A 117 -15.46 -2.19 -14.18
C ILE A 117 -16.59 -2.05 -15.17
N GLY A 118 -16.57 -2.88 -16.20
CA GLY A 118 -17.60 -2.88 -17.21
C GLY A 118 -17.01 -2.76 -18.60
N ARG A 119 -17.73 -2.10 -19.48
CA ARG A 119 -17.34 -2.01 -20.89
C ARG A 119 -16.01 -1.27 -21.04
N ALA A 120 -15.16 -1.84 -21.88
CA ALA A 120 -13.88 -1.20 -22.21
C ALA A 120 -14.12 0.16 -22.84
N HIS A 121 -13.20 1.06 -22.60
CA HIS A 121 -13.17 2.34 -23.27
C HIS A 121 -12.46 2.21 -24.57
N VAL A 122 -13.07 2.73 -25.50
CA VAL A 122 -12.52 2.84 -26.83
C VAL A 122 -12.34 4.32 -27.14
#